data_97b7a7ea44673d1f6b6336a98295d5b9
#
_entry.id   97b7a7ea44673d1f6b6336a98295d5b9
#
_cell.length_a   1.000
_cell.length_b   1.000
_cell.length_c   1.000
_cell.angle_alpha   90.00
_cell.angle_beta   90.00
_cell.angle_gamma   90.00
#
_symmetry.space_group_name_H-M   'P 1'
#
loop_
_entity.id
_entity.type
_entity.pdbx_description
1 polymer ?
#
loop_
_entity_poly.entity_id
_entity_poly.type
_entity_poly.pdbx_seq_one_letter_code
_entity_poly.pdbx_strand_id
1 'polypeptide(L)'
;MKKQNIIMIVAALLPLGLFLFPLWRITLEAPQYPTPLAMNIHVNDFSDVHPHDIKNINLMNHYVGMQYIPEAIPEFKIFPTGILITSFIGLLIGWKGNYKWFLGWFILMLVLSAAGMYDFYLWEHDYGHNLDPKAIMKFTNKDGTVMGFQPPLFGTKDILNFKAHSYPQFGALFLGLGIASGFLAYFVGKKNKSTA
;
A
#
# COMPACT_ATOMS: atom_id res chain seq x y z
N MET A 1 -20.81 20.24 18.54
CA MET A 1 -20.36 19.99 17.15
C MET A 1 -21.48 19.34 16.35
N LYS A 2 -21.62 19.67 15.07
CA LYS A 2 -22.61 19.03 14.17
C LYS A 2 -22.16 17.59 13.85
N LYS A 3 -23.11 16.68 13.59
CA LYS A 3 -22.83 15.26 13.31
C LYS A 3 -21.80 15.07 12.17
N GLN A 4 -21.93 15.81 11.07
CA GLN A 4 -20.98 15.75 9.95
C GLN A 4 -19.56 16.12 10.32
N ASN A 5 -19.36 17.02 11.28
CA ASN A 5 -18.03 17.43 11.74
C ASN A 5 -17.35 16.30 12.51
N ILE A 6 -18.10 15.60 13.36
CA ILE A 6 -17.58 14.45 14.12
C ILE A 6 -17.16 13.35 13.15
N ILE A 7 -18.02 13.04 12.14
CA ILE A 7 -17.68 12.04 11.11
C ILE A 7 -16.40 12.45 10.36
N MET A 8 -16.24 13.73 10.01
CA MET A 8 -15.02 14.21 9.33
C MET A 8 -13.78 14.10 10.20
N ILE A 9 -13.87 14.37 11.50
CA ILE A 9 -12.76 14.19 12.43
C ILE A 9 -12.36 12.72 12.51
N VAL A 10 -13.33 11.80 12.62
CA VAL A 10 -13.07 10.36 12.60
C VAL A 10 -12.43 9.96 11.27
N ALA A 11 -12.94 10.45 10.14
CA ALA A 11 -12.36 10.22 8.82
C ALA A 11 -10.89 10.62 8.74
N ALA A 12 -10.51 11.75 9.35
CA ALA A 12 -9.14 12.25 9.37
C ALA A 12 -8.21 11.47 10.31
N LEU A 13 -8.74 10.85 11.35
CA LEU A 13 -7.95 10.05 12.30
C LEU A 13 -7.71 8.62 11.82
N LEU A 14 -8.64 8.04 11.08
CA LEU A 14 -8.56 6.64 10.63
C LEU A 14 -7.27 6.33 9.83
N PRO A 15 -6.79 7.16 8.89
CA PRO A 15 -5.53 6.91 8.17
C PRO A 15 -4.30 6.80 9.07
N LEU A 16 -4.33 7.35 10.31
CA LEU A 16 -3.25 7.18 11.28
C LEU A 16 -3.07 5.71 11.71
N GLY A 17 -4.08 4.86 11.50
CA GLY A 17 -3.97 3.41 11.69
C GLY A 17 -2.88 2.75 10.81
N LEU A 18 -2.45 3.41 9.72
CA LEU A 18 -1.34 2.97 8.88
C LEU A 18 0.01 2.93 9.61
N PHE A 19 0.17 3.68 10.68
CA PHE A 19 1.38 3.62 11.54
C PHE A 19 1.38 2.42 12.49
N LEU A 20 0.23 1.78 12.69
CA LEU A 20 0.07 0.64 13.61
C LEU A 20 -0.03 -0.70 12.86
N PHE A 21 -0.55 -0.67 11.64
CA PHE A 21 -0.85 -1.87 10.87
C PHE A 21 -0.23 -1.82 9.48
N PRO A 22 0.23 -2.96 8.93
CA PRO A 22 0.74 -3.02 7.57
C PRO A 22 -0.33 -2.61 6.56
N LEU A 23 0.09 -1.88 5.54
CA LEU A 23 -0.75 -1.48 4.41
C LEU A 23 -1.01 -2.67 3.49
N TRP A 24 0.05 -3.44 3.19
CA TRP A 24 0.05 -4.51 2.21
C TRP A 24 0.88 -5.70 2.67
N ARG A 25 0.65 -6.87 2.05
CA ARG A 25 1.47 -8.08 2.24
C ARG A 25 1.70 -8.79 0.93
N ILE A 26 2.96 -9.16 0.69
CA ILE A 26 3.34 -10.10 -0.36
C ILE A 26 3.74 -11.40 0.32
N THR A 27 3.17 -12.52 -0.15
CA THR A 27 3.47 -13.87 0.34
C THR A 27 3.93 -14.73 -0.83
N LEU A 28 5.01 -15.48 -0.64
CA LEU A 28 5.61 -16.37 -1.62
C LEU A 28 5.53 -17.81 -1.10
N GLU A 29 4.73 -18.64 -1.75
CA GLU A 29 4.73 -20.08 -1.54
C GLU A 29 5.78 -20.69 -2.47
N ALA A 30 6.77 -21.35 -1.91
CA ALA A 30 7.87 -21.96 -2.64
C ALA A 30 8.10 -23.40 -2.15
N PRO A 31 8.28 -24.39 -3.05
CA PRO A 31 8.40 -25.81 -2.65
C PRO A 31 9.55 -26.10 -1.68
N GLN A 32 10.59 -25.28 -1.68
CA GLN A 32 11.75 -25.41 -0.78
C GLN A 32 11.52 -24.87 0.64
N TYR A 33 10.42 -24.17 0.88
CA TYR A 33 10.06 -23.62 2.19
C TYR A 33 8.77 -24.27 2.69
N PRO A 34 8.78 -24.94 3.85
CA PRO A 34 7.59 -25.61 4.39
C PRO A 34 6.51 -24.63 4.85
N THR A 35 6.91 -23.40 5.20
CA THR A 35 6.02 -22.27 5.47
C THR A 35 6.22 -21.20 4.41
N PRO A 36 5.14 -20.61 3.88
CA PRO A 36 5.26 -19.51 2.93
C PRO A 36 6.08 -18.34 3.51
N LEU A 37 6.97 -17.78 2.71
CA LEU A 37 7.70 -16.56 3.07
C LEU A 37 6.80 -15.36 2.85
N ALA A 38 6.80 -14.41 3.78
CA ALA A 38 5.93 -13.26 3.65
C ALA A 38 6.58 -11.97 4.14
N MET A 39 6.30 -10.88 3.45
CA MET A 39 6.76 -9.54 3.78
C MET A 39 5.55 -8.61 3.96
N ASN A 40 5.49 -7.93 5.09
CA ASN A 40 4.58 -6.82 5.28
C ASN A 40 5.20 -5.52 4.75
N ILE A 41 4.38 -4.73 4.10
CA ILE A 41 4.72 -3.39 3.64
C ILE A 41 3.95 -2.40 4.50
N HIS A 42 4.67 -1.68 5.34
CA HIS A 42 4.15 -0.56 6.13
C HIS A 42 4.35 0.75 5.37
N VAL A 43 3.81 1.83 5.88
CA VAL A 43 4.03 3.16 5.28
C VAL A 43 5.43 3.69 5.52
N ASN A 44 6.17 3.13 6.46
CA ASN A 44 7.48 3.61 6.94
C ASN A 44 8.58 2.54 6.92
N ASP A 45 8.27 1.27 6.67
CA ASP A 45 9.24 0.18 6.60
C ASP A 45 8.68 -1.09 5.94
N PHE A 46 9.57 -2.07 5.74
CA PHE A 46 9.21 -3.47 5.50
C PHE A 46 9.43 -4.29 6.78
N SER A 47 8.61 -5.30 7.00
CA SER A 47 8.81 -6.21 8.14
C SER A 47 8.59 -7.67 7.77
N ASP A 48 9.30 -8.55 8.46
CA ASP A 48 9.09 -9.98 8.40
C ASP A 48 7.71 -10.38 8.94
N VAL A 49 7.10 -11.42 8.38
CA VAL A 49 5.93 -12.07 8.98
C VAL A 49 6.37 -13.22 9.90
N HIS A 50 7.35 -14.03 9.45
CA HIS A 50 8.03 -15.01 10.27
C HIS A 50 9.53 -14.68 10.31
N PRO A 51 10.26 -15.12 11.34
CA PRO A 51 11.68 -14.77 11.48
C PRO A 51 12.48 -15.07 10.20
N HIS A 52 13.19 -14.04 9.71
CA HIS A 52 14.07 -14.12 8.53
C HIS A 52 13.38 -14.25 7.16
N ASP A 53 12.09 -13.98 7.04
CA ASP A 53 11.36 -14.06 5.77
C ASP A 53 12.01 -13.17 4.69
N ILE A 54 12.26 -11.89 4.97
CA ILE A 54 12.89 -10.96 4.02
C ILE A 54 14.29 -11.42 3.64
N LYS A 55 15.06 -11.97 4.58
CA LYS A 55 16.38 -12.52 4.29
C LYS A 55 16.31 -13.71 3.31
N ASN A 56 15.33 -14.58 3.49
CA ASN A 56 15.11 -15.73 2.61
C ASN A 56 14.56 -15.29 1.24
N ILE A 57 13.69 -14.29 1.19
CA ILE A 57 13.24 -13.67 -0.06
C ILE A 57 14.44 -13.07 -0.81
N ASN A 58 15.32 -12.34 -0.13
CA ASN A 58 16.52 -11.77 -0.71
C ASN A 58 17.49 -12.84 -1.24
N LEU A 59 17.58 -13.98 -0.56
CA LEU A 59 18.36 -15.11 -1.06
C LEU A 59 17.81 -15.64 -2.38
N MET A 60 16.48 -15.80 -2.50
CA MET A 60 15.84 -16.20 -3.76
C MET A 60 16.04 -15.15 -4.86
N ASN A 61 15.88 -13.88 -4.52
CA ASN A 61 16.10 -12.75 -5.43
C ASN A 61 17.50 -12.78 -6.04
N HIS A 62 18.52 -13.04 -5.22
CA HIS A 62 19.89 -13.14 -5.68
C HIS A 62 20.10 -14.22 -6.76
N TYR A 63 19.46 -15.39 -6.62
CA TYR A 63 19.59 -16.48 -7.61
C TYR A 63 19.03 -16.12 -8.99
N VAL A 64 17.93 -15.36 -9.04
CA VAL A 64 17.26 -14.97 -10.29
C VAL A 64 17.68 -13.60 -10.80
N GLY A 65 18.59 -12.92 -10.08
CA GLY A 65 19.10 -11.60 -10.46
C GLY A 65 18.21 -10.43 -10.07
N MET A 66 17.20 -10.63 -9.25
CA MET A 66 16.45 -9.52 -8.65
C MET A 66 17.30 -8.80 -7.61
N GLN A 67 17.06 -7.53 -7.41
CA GLN A 67 17.72 -6.74 -6.38
C GLN A 67 17.32 -7.21 -4.97
N TYR A 68 18.13 -6.88 -3.97
CA TYR A 68 17.74 -7.05 -2.58
C TYR A 68 16.62 -6.06 -2.22
N ILE A 69 15.68 -6.50 -1.38
CA ILE A 69 14.71 -5.60 -0.77
C ILE A 69 15.49 -4.59 0.08
N PRO A 70 15.42 -3.29 -0.22
CA PRO A 70 16.20 -2.29 0.48
C PRO A 70 15.65 -2.08 1.90
N GLU A 71 16.52 -1.75 2.85
CA GLU A 71 16.11 -1.42 4.23
C GLU A 71 15.37 -0.08 4.31
N ALA A 72 15.63 0.84 3.39
CA ALA A 72 14.99 2.15 3.33
C ALA A 72 14.82 2.62 1.89
N ILE A 73 13.65 3.18 1.62
CA ILE A 73 13.28 3.82 0.36
C ILE A 73 12.77 5.25 0.63
N PRO A 74 12.84 6.17 -0.34
CA PRO A 74 12.34 7.55 -0.17
C PRO A 74 10.87 7.61 0.27
N GLU A 75 10.05 6.68 -0.20
CA GLU A 75 8.61 6.54 0.08
C GLU A 75 8.34 6.41 1.58
N PHE A 76 9.22 5.77 2.35
CA PHE A 76 9.11 5.62 3.81
C PHE A 76 9.23 6.95 4.58
N LYS A 77 9.61 8.03 3.93
CA LYS A 77 9.55 9.39 4.48
C LYS A 77 8.39 10.18 3.89
N ILE A 78 8.13 10.01 2.60
CA ILE A 78 7.11 10.76 1.84
C ILE A 78 5.70 10.36 2.32
N PHE A 79 5.38 9.05 2.35
CA PHE A 79 4.04 8.58 2.71
C PHE A 79 3.65 8.89 4.16
N PRO A 80 4.48 8.60 5.19
CA PRO A 80 4.15 8.98 6.56
C PRO A 80 3.90 10.48 6.71
N THR A 81 4.75 11.30 6.10
CA THR A 81 4.60 12.77 6.13
C THR A 81 3.29 13.20 5.45
N GLY A 82 2.98 12.63 4.29
CA GLY A 82 1.72 12.89 3.57
C GLY A 82 0.49 12.52 4.39
N ILE A 83 0.51 11.37 5.07
CA ILE A 83 -0.58 10.92 5.95
C ILE A 83 -0.77 11.90 7.12
N LEU A 84 0.30 12.31 7.78
CA LEU A 84 0.22 13.27 8.89
C LEU A 84 -0.34 14.62 8.43
N ILE A 85 0.12 15.15 7.30
CA ILE A 85 -0.36 16.41 6.73
C ILE A 85 -1.84 16.31 6.36
N THR A 86 -2.26 15.26 5.66
CA THR A 86 -3.65 15.10 5.23
C THR A 86 -4.59 14.85 6.40
N SER A 87 -4.14 14.11 7.43
CA SER A 87 -4.89 13.94 8.69
C SER A 87 -5.05 15.27 9.41
N PHE A 88 -3.98 16.05 9.54
CA PHE A 88 -4.04 17.38 10.17
C PHE A 88 -4.99 18.34 9.42
N ILE A 89 -4.90 18.39 8.09
CA ILE A 89 -5.82 19.18 7.24
C ILE A 89 -7.25 18.72 7.46
N GLY A 90 -7.50 17.41 7.49
CA GLY A 90 -8.81 16.81 7.72
C GLY A 90 -9.41 17.21 9.08
N LEU A 91 -8.59 17.23 10.15
CA LEU A 91 -8.99 17.69 11.48
C LEU A 91 -9.38 19.17 11.48
N LEU A 92 -8.60 20.04 10.83
CA LEU A 92 -8.91 21.46 10.71
C LEU A 92 -10.21 21.70 9.94
N ILE A 93 -10.42 20.97 8.86
CA ILE A 93 -11.64 21.03 8.04
C ILE A 93 -12.84 20.53 8.86
N GLY A 94 -12.68 19.42 9.59
CA GLY A 94 -13.71 18.89 10.48
C GLY A 94 -14.09 19.87 11.58
N TRP A 95 -13.13 20.58 12.15
CA TRP A 95 -13.39 21.61 13.16
C TRP A 95 -14.14 22.81 12.59
N LYS A 96 -13.73 23.34 11.41
CA LYS A 96 -14.40 24.48 10.75
C LYS A 96 -15.79 24.14 10.21
N GLY A 97 -16.10 22.88 9.96
CA GLY A 97 -17.44 22.38 9.66
C GLY A 97 -18.00 22.71 8.28
N ASN A 98 -17.20 23.13 7.32
CA ASN A 98 -17.65 23.39 5.95
C ASN A 98 -17.66 22.10 5.12
N TYR A 99 -18.88 21.57 4.86
CA TYR A 99 -19.07 20.31 4.14
C TYR A 99 -18.46 20.29 2.72
N LYS A 100 -18.32 21.44 2.04
CA LYS A 100 -17.70 21.49 0.70
C LYS A 100 -16.22 21.08 0.76
N TRP A 101 -15.52 21.44 1.84
CA TRP A 101 -14.13 21.04 2.07
C TRP A 101 -13.99 19.55 2.38
N PHE A 102 -15.04 18.89 2.90
CA PHE A 102 -15.04 17.44 3.12
C PHE A 102 -14.96 16.68 1.79
N LEU A 103 -15.66 17.16 0.74
CA LEU A 103 -15.54 16.62 -0.60
C LEU A 103 -14.13 16.83 -1.18
N GLY A 104 -13.55 18.02 -0.99
CA GLY A 104 -12.18 18.30 -1.43
C GLY A 104 -11.17 17.37 -0.76
N TRP A 105 -11.30 17.16 0.55
CA TRP A 105 -10.44 16.20 1.28
C TRP A 105 -10.64 14.76 0.80
N PHE A 106 -11.87 14.32 0.59
CA PHE A 106 -12.18 13.01 0.03
C PHE A 106 -11.50 12.80 -1.34
N ILE A 107 -11.63 13.77 -2.25
CA ILE A 107 -11.00 13.70 -3.59
C ILE A 107 -9.47 13.67 -3.44
N LEU A 108 -8.90 14.49 -2.58
CA LEU A 108 -7.45 14.50 -2.30
C LEU A 108 -6.98 13.11 -1.85
N MET A 109 -7.67 12.48 -0.90
CA MET A 109 -7.32 11.15 -0.40
C MET A 109 -7.42 10.08 -1.49
N LEU A 110 -8.44 10.14 -2.37
CA LEU A 110 -8.55 9.22 -3.51
C LEU A 110 -7.38 9.38 -4.48
N VAL A 111 -7.02 10.62 -4.81
CA VAL A 111 -5.89 10.90 -5.73
C VAL A 111 -4.58 10.41 -5.14
N LEU A 112 -4.33 10.69 -3.86
CA LEU A 112 -3.10 10.24 -3.18
C LEU A 112 -3.05 8.71 -3.07
N SER A 113 -4.17 8.05 -2.80
CA SER A 113 -4.24 6.58 -2.76
C SER A 113 -4.00 5.97 -4.15
N ALA A 114 -4.56 6.55 -5.20
CA ALA A 114 -4.33 6.10 -6.56
C ALA A 114 -2.87 6.31 -6.99
N ALA A 115 -2.27 7.47 -6.63
CA ALA A 115 -0.85 7.74 -6.87
C ALA A 115 0.06 6.75 -6.13
N GLY A 116 -0.25 6.43 -4.86
CA GLY A 116 0.50 5.43 -4.10
C GLY A 116 0.40 4.01 -4.69
N MET A 117 -0.78 3.61 -5.19
CA MET A 117 -0.94 2.32 -5.89
C MET A 117 -0.18 2.28 -7.22
N TYR A 118 -0.13 3.41 -7.93
CA TYR A 118 0.64 3.51 -9.17
C TYR A 118 2.15 3.44 -8.90
N ASP A 119 2.62 4.13 -7.87
CA ASP A 119 4.00 4.08 -7.42
C ASP A 119 4.41 2.66 -6.99
N PHE A 120 3.55 1.98 -6.23
CA PHE A 120 3.75 0.58 -5.85
C PHE A 120 3.86 -0.34 -7.08
N TYR A 121 3.00 -0.14 -8.08
CA TYR A 121 3.09 -0.88 -9.35
C TYR A 121 4.41 -0.64 -10.07
N LEU A 122 4.87 0.61 -10.15
CA LEU A 122 6.15 0.95 -10.79
C LEU A 122 7.32 0.30 -10.06
N TRP A 123 7.29 0.31 -8.73
CA TRP A 123 8.30 -0.35 -7.91
C TRP A 123 8.32 -1.86 -8.15
N GLU A 124 7.17 -2.54 -8.10
CA GLU A 124 7.08 -3.97 -8.39
C GLU A 124 7.54 -4.31 -9.82
N HIS A 125 7.20 -3.46 -10.78
CA HIS A 125 7.60 -3.64 -12.17
C HIS A 125 9.11 -3.54 -12.34
N ASP A 126 9.73 -2.46 -11.84
CA ASP A 126 11.17 -2.27 -11.91
C ASP A 126 11.90 -3.42 -11.20
N TYR A 127 11.43 -3.76 -10.01
CA TYR A 127 12.01 -4.82 -9.19
C TYR A 127 11.96 -6.20 -9.88
N GLY A 128 10.86 -6.50 -10.56
CA GLY A 128 10.65 -7.78 -11.23
C GLY A 128 11.29 -7.88 -12.61
N HIS A 129 11.72 -6.78 -13.25
CA HIS A 129 12.24 -6.78 -14.62
C HIS A 129 13.66 -6.25 -14.76
N ASN A 130 14.15 -5.44 -13.82
CA ASN A 130 15.52 -4.94 -13.82
C ASN A 130 16.48 -5.98 -13.20
N LEU A 131 16.72 -7.06 -13.95
CA LEU A 131 17.46 -8.22 -13.48
C LEU A 131 18.97 -8.08 -13.78
N ASP A 132 19.82 -8.54 -12.87
CA ASP A 132 21.28 -8.62 -13.08
C ASP A 132 21.57 -9.61 -14.22
N PRO A 133 22.24 -9.16 -15.32
CA PRO A 133 22.65 -10.04 -16.40
C PRO A 133 23.64 -11.13 -15.98
N LYS A 134 24.25 -11.02 -14.78
CA LYS A 134 25.15 -12.03 -14.19
C LYS A 134 24.45 -13.00 -13.25
N ALA A 135 23.10 -12.98 -13.19
CA ALA A 135 22.32 -13.90 -12.36
C ALA A 135 22.72 -15.35 -12.55
N ILE A 136 22.69 -16.11 -11.46
CA ILE A 136 23.04 -17.55 -11.43
C ILE A 136 22.06 -18.35 -12.28
N MET A 137 20.77 -18.04 -12.14
CA MET A 137 19.72 -18.68 -12.93
C MET A 137 19.08 -17.64 -13.86
N LYS A 138 18.99 -18.00 -15.14
CA LYS A 138 18.35 -17.16 -16.17
C LYS A 138 17.19 -17.94 -16.77
N PHE A 139 16.04 -17.27 -16.81
CA PHE A 139 14.83 -17.83 -17.40
C PHE A 139 14.39 -16.96 -18.57
N THR A 140 13.93 -17.61 -19.62
CA THR A 140 13.41 -16.96 -20.83
C THR A 140 11.99 -17.41 -21.08
N ASN A 141 11.18 -16.50 -21.57
CA ASN A 141 9.86 -16.79 -22.08
C ASN A 141 9.93 -17.61 -23.38
N LYS A 142 8.78 -18.14 -23.83
CA LYS A 142 8.70 -18.92 -25.08
C LYS A 142 9.12 -18.13 -26.33
N ASP A 143 9.05 -16.80 -26.26
CA ASP A 143 9.44 -15.85 -27.31
C ASP A 143 10.92 -15.45 -27.26
N GLY A 144 11.71 -16.01 -26.33
CA GLY A 144 13.13 -15.72 -26.14
C GLY A 144 13.43 -14.47 -25.32
N THR A 145 12.44 -13.73 -24.85
CA THR A 145 12.64 -12.57 -23.95
C THR A 145 13.00 -13.01 -22.53
N VAL A 146 13.71 -12.17 -21.78
CA VAL A 146 14.03 -12.46 -20.38
C VAL A 146 12.74 -12.48 -19.57
N MET A 147 12.57 -13.53 -18.75
CA MET A 147 11.39 -13.69 -17.91
C MET A 147 11.45 -12.72 -16.72
N GLY A 148 10.39 -11.93 -16.50
CA GLY A 148 10.24 -11.09 -15.33
C GLY A 148 9.61 -11.85 -14.14
N PHE A 149 9.98 -11.45 -12.92
CA PHE A 149 9.53 -12.06 -11.66
C PHE A 149 8.60 -11.15 -10.86
N GLN A 150 7.93 -10.21 -11.52
CA GLN A 150 7.02 -9.28 -10.87
C GLN A 150 5.84 -10.03 -10.21
N PRO A 151 5.60 -9.82 -8.89
CA PRO A 151 4.38 -10.27 -8.22
C PRO A 151 3.13 -9.63 -8.85
N PRO A 152 1.94 -10.14 -8.61
CA PRO A 152 0.73 -9.44 -9.02
C PRO A 152 0.51 -8.24 -8.11
N LEU A 153 0.06 -7.11 -8.67
CA LEU A 153 -0.33 -5.94 -7.86
C LEU A 153 -1.44 -6.29 -6.85
N PHE A 154 -2.36 -7.17 -7.25
CA PHE A 154 -3.44 -7.69 -6.42
C PHE A 154 -3.81 -9.11 -6.84
N GLY A 155 -4.00 -9.99 -5.85
CA GLY A 155 -4.42 -11.37 -6.08
C GLY A 155 -3.28 -12.37 -6.04
N THR A 156 -3.32 -13.38 -6.91
CA THR A 156 -2.38 -14.50 -6.95
C THR A 156 -1.84 -14.69 -8.36
N LYS A 157 -0.54 -14.98 -8.48
CA LYS A 157 0.15 -15.28 -9.73
C LYS A 157 1.16 -16.40 -9.54
N ASP A 158 1.18 -17.35 -10.48
CA ASP A 158 2.24 -18.36 -10.53
C ASP A 158 3.47 -17.78 -11.25
N ILE A 159 4.63 -17.88 -10.63
CA ILE A 159 5.93 -17.42 -11.13
C ILE A 159 6.88 -18.62 -11.06
N LEU A 160 7.14 -19.27 -12.19
CA LEU A 160 7.86 -20.54 -12.24
C LEU A 160 7.16 -21.60 -11.36
N ASN A 161 7.88 -22.08 -10.33
CA ASN A 161 7.38 -23.02 -9.33
C ASN A 161 6.94 -22.36 -8.02
N PHE A 162 6.91 -21.01 -7.97
CA PHE A 162 6.42 -20.22 -6.85
C PHE A 162 5.00 -19.75 -7.09
N LYS A 163 4.27 -19.54 -6.00
CA LYS A 163 2.99 -18.85 -6.06
C LYS A 163 3.09 -17.56 -5.25
N ALA A 164 2.93 -16.42 -5.91
CA ALA A 164 2.96 -15.10 -5.29
C ALA A 164 1.54 -14.62 -4.99
N HIS A 165 1.30 -14.20 -3.77
CA HIS A 165 0.06 -13.59 -3.31
C HIS A 165 0.34 -12.16 -2.90
N SER A 166 -0.53 -11.23 -3.29
CA SER A 166 -0.41 -9.81 -2.97
C SER A 166 -1.78 -9.28 -2.53
N TYR A 167 -1.89 -8.90 -1.25
CA TYR A 167 -3.16 -8.50 -0.65
C TYR A 167 -3.04 -7.34 0.33
N PRO A 168 -4.06 -6.44 0.35
CA PRO A 168 -4.15 -5.40 1.36
C PRO A 168 -4.31 -5.99 2.76
N GLN A 169 -3.79 -5.28 3.76
CA GLN A 169 -3.86 -5.63 5.16
C GLN A 169 -4.72 -4.63 5.95
N PHE A 170 -4.75 -4.76 7.26
CA PHE A 170 -5.58 -3.90 8.14
C PHE A 170 -5.31 -2.41 7.95
N GLY A 171 -4.08 -1.99 7.64
CA GLY A 171 -3.77 -0.59 7.32
C GLY A 171 -4.58 -0.06 6.14
N ALA A 172 -4.73 -0.86 5.08
CA ALA A 172 -5.56 -0.50 3.93
C ALA A 172 -7.04 -0.36 4.30
N LEU A 173 -7.54 -1.21 5.23
CA LEU A 173 -8.90 -1.09 5.74
C LEU A 173 -9.12 0.25 6.46
N PHE A 174 -8.19 0.65 7.35
CA PHE A 174 -8.26 1.94 8.03
C PHE A 174 -8.25 3.12 7.06
N LEU A 175 -7.39 3.07 6.03
CA LEU A 175 -7.35 4.08 4.98
C LEU A 175 -8.69 4.15 4.22
N GLY A 176 -9.21 3.00 3.77
CA GLY A 176 -10.47 2.92 3.05
C GLY A 176 -11.67 3.41 3.87
N LEU A 177 -11.75 3.04 5.15
CA LEU A 177 -12.77 3.52 6.07
C LEU A 177 -12.65 5.04 6.30
N GLY A 178 -11.44 5.58 6.38
CA GLY A 178 -11.19 7.02 6.47
C GLY A 178 -11.75 7.75 5.25
N ILE A 179 -11.41 7.29 4.06
CA ILE A 179 -11.88 7.87 2.78
C ILE A 179 -13.42 7.80 2.70
N ALA A 180 -14.01 6.63 2.96
CA ALA A 180 -15.46 6.45 2.94
C ALA A 180 -16.19 7.35 3.97
N SER A 181 -15.62 7.49 5.17
CA SER A 181 -16.15 8.38 6.21
C SER A 181 -16.07 9.85 5.80
N GLY A 182 -15.02 10.28 5.08
CA GLY A 182 -14.92 11.63 4.52
C GLY A 182 -16.04 11.95 3.53
N PHE A 183 -16.34 11.01 2.64
CA PHE A 183 -17.48 11.12 1.73
C PHE A 183 -18.82 11.16 2.47
N LEU A 184 -19.00 10.30 3.48
CA LEU A 184 -20.20 10.29 4.31
C LEU A 184 -20.37 11.63 5.04
N ALA A 185 -19.30 12.21 5.58
CA ALA A 185 -19.34 13.53 6.21
C ALA A 185 -19.84 14.62 5.24
N TYR A 186 -19.36 14.61 4.00
CA TYR A 186 -19.83 15.49 2.94
C TYR A 186 -21.33 15.31 2.69
N PHE A 187 -21.78 14.08 2.51
CA PHE A 187 -23.16 13.77 2.18
C PHE A 187 -24.14 14.22 3.28
N VAL A 188 -23.80 13.92 4.55
CA VAL A 188 -24.56 14.36 5.72
C VAL A 188 -24.59 15.88 5.83
N GLY A 189 -23.46 16.53 5.59
CA GLY A 189 -23.37 18.00 5.63
C GLY A 189 -24.17 18.69 4.54
N LYS A 190 -24.19 18.12 3.33
CA LYS A 190 -25.01 18.60 2.20
C LYS A 190 -26.52 18.50 2.51
N LYS A 191 -26.97 17.34 3.03
CA LYS A 191 -28.36 17.11 3.40
C LYS A 191 -28.86 18.08 4.47
N ASN A 192 -28.06 18.30 5.54
CA ASN A 192 -28.40 19.20 6.63
C ASN A 192 -28.54 20.68 6.19
N LYS A 193 -27.85 21.07 5.08
CA LYS A 193 -27.99 22.42 4.53
C LYS A 193 -29.25 22.56 3.68
N SER A 194 -29.73 21.49 3.05
CA SER A 194 -30.95 21.49 2.22
C SER A 194 -32.23 21.53 3.05
N THR A 195 -32.16 21.18 4.34
CA THR A 195 -33.30 21.13 5.27
C THR A 195 -33.32 22.31 6.24
N ALA A 196 -32.36 23.22 6.18
CA ALA A 196 -32.26 24.46 6.96
C ALA A 196 -32.47 25.68 6.07
#